data_0f8d668200b5ea7f14cde9f5f52ab678
#
_entry.id   0f8d668200b5ea7f14cde9f5f52ab678
#
_cell.length_a   1.000
_cell.length_b   1.000
_cell.length_c   1.000
_cell.angle_alpha   90.00
_cell.angle_beta   90.00
_cell.angle_gamma   90.00
#
_symmetry.space_group_name_H-M   'P 1'
#
loop_
_entity.id
_entity.type
_entity.pdbx_description
1 polymer ?
#
loop_
_entity_poly.entity_id
_entity_poly.type
_entity_poly.pdbx_seq_one_letter_code
_entity_poly.pdbx_strand_id
1 'polypeptide(L)'
;LVGSEMCIRDSPSILQGVSGAKIAAWWDRAVDVIPADGGKGVGIQKVLAYYGLDKSQALAFGDGNNDLEMLEAVGTGVAMANASPELKALADAVCPSVAEDGIWQYCAAHGLI
;
A
#
# COMPACT_ATOMS: atom_id res chain seq x y z
N LEU A 1 20.72 1.62 -5.10
CA LEU A 1 20.50 0.75 -6.27
C LEU A 1 20.50 1.62 -7.53
N VAL A 2 21.53 1.48 -8.34
CA VAL A 2 21.60 2.13 -9.64
C VAL A 2 21.04 1.14 -10.66
N GLY A 3 19.75 1.22 -10.93
CA GLY A 3 19.13 0.47 -12.00
C GLY A 3 19.03 1.33 -13.26
N SER A 4 19.54 0.85 -14.39
CA SER A 4 19.10 1.37 -15.68
C SER A 4 17.62 0.96 -15.89
N GLU A 5 16.85 1.68 -16.71
CA GLU A 5 15.45 1.33 -17.02
C GLU A 5 15.28 -0.14 -17.45
N MET A 6 16.32 -0.73 -18.05
CA MET A 6 16.38 -2.12 -18.45
C MET A 6 16.37 -3.07 -17.24
N CYS A 7 17.09 -2.75 -16.15
CA CYS A 7 17.12 -3.58 -14.93
C CYS A 7 15.76 -3.59 -14.19
N ILE A 8 15.00 -2.51 -14.27
CA ILE A 8 13.68 -2.40 -13.62
C ILE A 8 12.66 -3.27 -14.34
N ARG A 9 12.65 -3.25 -15.68
CA ARG A 9 11.76 -4.10 -16.50
C ARG A 9 12.05 -5.59 -16.36
N ASP A 10 13.31 -5.94 -16.12
CA ASP A 10 13.76 -7.33 -15.98
C ASP A 10 13.64 -7.86 -14.53
N SER A 11 13.30 -6.99 -13.57
CA SER A 11 13.19 -7.38 -12.15
C SER A 11 12.28 -8.59 -11.91
N PRO A 12 11.12 -8.74 -12.56
CA PRO A 12 10.30 -9.94 -12.43
C PRO A 12 11.00 -11.21 -12.90
N SER A 13 11.81 -11.13 -13.97
CA SER A 13 12.55 -12.27 -14.50
C SER A 13 13.78 -12.59 -13.64
N ILE A 14 14.43 -11.59 -13.06
CA ILE A 14 15.56 -11.76 -12.15
C ILE A 14 15.12 -12.46 -10.86
N LEU A 15 13.91 -12.20 -10.39
CA LEU A 15 13.35 -12.87 -9.21
C LEU A 15 12.74 -14.24 -9.51
N GLN A 16 12.64 -14.65 -10.79
CA GLN A 16 12.25 -16.01 -11.14
C GLN A 16 13.23 -17.01 -10.54
N GLY A 17 12.73 -17.89 -9.67
CA GLY A 17 13.56 -18.88 -8.97
C GLY A 17 14.21 -18.40 -7.67
N VAL A 18 14.03 -17.14 -7.27
CA VAL A 18 14.42 -16.66 -5.96
C VAL A 18 13.28 -16.92 -4.98
N SER A 19 13.44 -17.91 -4.10
CA SER A 19 12.52 -18.14 -3.00
C SER A 19 12.80 -17.14 -1.86
N GLY A 20 11.73 -16.59 -1.27
CA GLY A 20 11.85 -15.74 -0.09
C GLY A 20 11.84 -14.24 -0.37
N ALA A 21 11.67 -13.79 -1.62
CA ALA A 21 11.53 -12.38 -1.97
C ALA A 21 10.38 -12.15 -2.94
N LYS A 22 9.75 -10.97 -2.89
CA LYS A 22 8.73 -10.50 -3.83
C LYS A 22 8.92 -9.02 -4.15
N ILE A 23 8.35 -8.58 -5.27
CA ILE A 23 8.25 -7.16 -5.61
C ILE A 23 7.01 -6.59 -4.92
N ALA A 24 7.18 -5.54 -4.11
CA ALA A 24 6.08 -4.91 -3.37
C ALA A 24 5.59 -3.63 -4.02
N ALA A 25 6.48 -2.91 -4.67
CA ALA A 25 6.15 -1.70 -5.40
C ALA A 25 7.08 -1.54 -6.56
N TRP A 26 6.61 -0.85 -7.57
CA TRP A 26 7.46 -0.40 -8.64
C TRP A 26 6.93 0.90 -9.21
N TRP A 27 7.88 1.71 -9.57
CA TRP A 27 7.73 2.98 -10.21
C TRP A 27 8.47 2.88 -11.53
N ASP A 28 8.32 3.83 -12.41
CA ASP A 28 9.03 3.81 -13.70
C ASP A 28 10.56 3.73 -13.58
N ARG A 29 11.12 4.06 -12.41
CA ARG A 29 12.56 4.09 -12.14
C ARG A 29 13.02 3.30 -10.91
N ALA A 30 12.13 2.64 -10.20
CA ALA A 30 12.49 1.91 -8.98
C ALA A 30 11.55 0.75 -8.70
N VAL A 31 12.07 -0.30 -8.08
CA VAL A 31 11.30 -1.42 -7.55
C VAL A 31 11.72 -1.67 -6.11
N ASP A 32 10.76 -2.00 -5.26
CA ASP A 32 10.99 -2.46 -3.90
C ASP A 32 10.95 -3.98 -3.88
N VAL A 33 12.07 -4.58 -3.48
CA VAL A 33 12.18 -6.03 -3.25
C VAL A 33 12.14 -6.28 -1.75
N ILE A 34 11.14 -7.02 -1.31
CA ILE A 34 10.91 -7.30 0.10
C ILE A 34 10.88 -8.81 0.35
N PRO A 35 11.01 -9.29 1.61
CA PRO A 35 10.75 -10.68 1.94
C PRO A 35 9.39 -11.15 1.46
N ALA A 36 9.27 -12.38 0.98
CA ALA A 36 8.01 -12.94 0.46
C ALA A 36 6.89 -12.95 1.52
N ASP A 37 7.25 -13.14 2.79
CA ASP A 37 6.38 -13.08 3.97
C ASP A 37 6.29 -11.68 4.62
N GLY A 38 6.81 -10.65 3.94
CA GLY A 38 6.79 -9.26 4.36
C GLY A 38 5.75 -8.43 3.61
N GLY A 39 5.67 -7.16 3.97
CA GLY A 39 4.81 -6.17 3.31
C GLY A 39 3.93 -5.40 4.29
N LYS A 40 3.28 -4.34 3.78
CA LYS A 40 2.42 -3.46 4.58
C LYS A 40 1.22 -4.23 5.16
N GLY A 41 0.60 -5.10 4.37
CA GLY A 41 -0.53 -5.92 4.82
C GLY A 41 -0.15 -6.88 5.95
N VAL A 42 1.00 -7.56 5.83
CA VAL A 42 1.52 -8.46 6.88
C VAL A 42 1.84 -7.66 8.16
N GLY A 43 2.43 -6.47 8.01
CA GLY A 43 2.71 -5.58 9.15
C GLY A 43 1.44 -5.21 9.92
N ILE A 44 0.38 -4.82 9.20
CA ILE A 44 -0.93 -4.49 9.80
C ILE A 44 -1.50 -5.70 10.53
N GLN A 45 -1.51 -6.88 9.93
CA GLN A 45 -2.02 -8.10 10.58
C GLN A 45 -1.30 -8.40 11.89
N LYS A 46 0.03 -8.24 11.93
CA LYS A 46 0.83 -8.41 13.15
C LYS A 46 0.48 -7.38 14.23
N VAL A 47 0.29 -6.11 13.84
CA VAL A 47 -0.11 -5.03 14.77
C VAL A 47 -1.50 -5.28 15.32
N LEU A 48 -2.46 -5.61 14.47
CA LEU A 48 -3.82 -5.94 14.91
C LEU A 48 -3.84 -7.13 15.88
N ALA A 49 -3.11 -8.19 15.55
CA ALA A 49 -2.98 -9.35 16.43
C ALA A 49 -2.33 -9.00 17.78
N TYR A 50 -1.29 -8.15 17.78
CA TYR A 50 -0.61 -7.71 19.00
C TYR A 50 -1.54 -6.95 19.94
N TYR A 51 -2.39 -6.06 19.39
CA TYR A 51 -3.35 -5.28 20.19
C TYR A 51 -4.69 -5.98 20.39
N GLY A 52 -4.90 -7.17 19.83
CA GLY A 52 -6.18 -7.89 19.91
C GLY A 52 -7.32 -7.17 19.18
N LEU A 53 -7.01 -6.44 18.11
CA LEU A 53 -7.96 -5.68 17.31
C LEU A 53 -8.43 -6.50 16.10
N ASP A 54 -9.69 -6.29 15.72
CA ASP A 54 -10.25 -6.83 14.49
C ASP A 54 -9.92 -5.93 13.28
N LYS A 55 -9.88 -6.52 12.10
CA LYS A 55 -9.67 -5.81 10.84
C LYS A 55 -10.62 -4.62 10.66
N SER A 56 -11.89 -4.75 11.08
CA SER A 56 -12.90 -3.69 10.99
C SER A 56 -12.58 -2.45 11.81
N GLN A 57 -11.65 -2.54 12.75
CA GLN A 57 -11.20 -1.43 13.60
C GLN A 57 -9.99 -0.69 13.01
N ALA A 58 -9.52 -1.11 11.83
CA ALA A 58 -8.38 -0.52 11.16
C ALA A 58 -8.81 0.32 9.96
N LEU A 59 -8.20 1.49 9.84
CA LEU A 59 -8.33 2.41 8.73
C LEU A 59 -6.95 2.63 8.12
N ALA A 60 -6.84 2.65 6.80
CA ALA A 60 -5.59 2.95 6.11
C ALA A 60 -5.81 3.92 4.95
N PHE A 61 -4.80 4.76 4.70
CA PHE A 61 -4.75 5.67 3.55
C PHE A 61 -3.59 5.28 2.66
N GLY A 62 -3.80 5.29 1.34
CA GLY A 62 -2.79 4.92 0.37
C GLY A 62 -2.86 5.74 -0.91
N ASP A 63 -1.74 5.83 -1.64
CA ASP A 63 -1.66 6.54 -2.92
C ASP A 63 -0.90 5.77 -4.01
N GLY A 64 -0.15 4.73 -3.67
CA GLY A 64 0.66 3.94 -4.59
C GLY A 64 0.25 2.47 -4.69
N ASN A 65 0.73 1.78 -5.73
CA ASN A 65 0.45 0.36 -5.93
C ASN A 65 1.06 -0.54 -4.84
N ASN A 66 2.05 -0.04 -4.09
CA ASN A 66 2.58 -0.71 -2.90
C ASN A 66 1.61 -0.68 -1.69
N ASP A 67 0.49 0.03 -1.80
CA ASP A 67 -0.55 0.12 -0.78
C ASP A 67 -1.73 -0.84 -1.02
N LEU A 68 -1.75 -1.58 -2.13
CA LEU A 68 -2.84 -2.52 -2.43
C LEU A 68 -3.02 -3.53 -1.28
N GLU A 69 -1.96 -4.26 -0.89
CA GLU A 69 -2.02 -5.21 0.23
C GLU A 69 -2.39 -4.54 1.56
N MET A 70 -2.05 -3.26 1.73
CA MET A 70 -2.39 -2.48 2.92
C MET A 70 -3.88 -2.22 3.00
N LEU A 71 -4.50 -1.74 1.91
CA LEU A 71 -5.93 -1.48 1.87
C LEU A 71 -6.75 -2.78 2.03
N GLU A 72 -6.29 -3.89 1.47
CA GLU A 72 -6.92 -5.20 1.68
C GLU A 72 -6.84 -5.70 3.12
N ALA A 73 -5.83 -5.28 3.88
CA ALA A 73 -5.58 -5.74 5.25
C ALA A 73 -6.38 -4.97 6.31
N VAL A 74 -7.10 -3.91 5.95
CA VAL A 74 -7.89 -3.07 6.86
C VAL A 74 -9.39 -3.18 6.60
N GLY A 75 -10.19 -2.75 7.56
CA GLY A 75 -11.65 -2.71 7.42
C GLY A 75 -12.15 -1.53 6.61
N THR A 76 -11.37 -0.44 6.56
CA THR A 76 -11.67 0.72 5.72
C THR A 76 -10.39 1.17 5.03
N GLY A 77 -10.32 0.96 3.74
CA GLY A 77 -9.21 1.43 2.90
C GLY A 77 -9.61 2.70 2.14
N VAL A 78 -8.83 3.76 2.28
CA VAL A 78 -9.07 5.05 1.63
C VAL A 78 -7.95 5.37 0.66
N ALA A 79 -8.28 5.57 -0.60
CA ALA A 79 -7.33 6.04 -1.60
C ALA A 79 -7.25 7.56 -1.61
N MET A 80 -6.04 8.11 -1.77
CA MET A 80 -5.84 9.53 -2.02
C MET A 80 -6.31 9.90 -3.43
N ALA A 81 -6.74 11.14 -3.66
CA ALA A 81 -7.17 11.60 -5.00
C ALA A 81 -6.05 11.51 -6.05
N ASN A 82 -4.79 11.57 -5.63
CA ASN A 82 -3.63 11.36 -6.49
C ASN A 82 -3.21 9.89 -6.64
N ALA A 83 -3.96 8.95 -6.07
CA ALA A 83 -3.64 7.52 -6.13
C ALA A 83 -3.81 6.92 -7.54
N SER A 84 -3.18 5.76 -7.74
CA SER A 84 -3.33 5.00 -8.98
C SER A 84 -4.78 4.57 -9.22
N PRO A 85 -5.20 4.36 -10.49
CA PRO A 85 -6.54 3.86 -10.79
C PRO A 85 -6.85 2.51 -10.12
N GLU A 86 -5.87 1.64 -10.04
CA GLU A 86 -5.98 0.32 -9.42
C GLU A 86 -6.26 0.44 -7.93
N LEU A 87 -5.55 1.31 -7.23
CA LEU A 87 -5.75 1.53 -5.79
C LEU A 87 -7.11 2.15 -5.51
N LYS A 88 -7.55 3.11 -6.34
CA LYS A 88 -8.89 3.71 -6.23
C LYS A 88 -10.01 2.71 -6.47
N ALA A 89 -9.79 1.75 -7.38
CA ALA A 89 -10.78 0.71 -7.65
C ALA A 89 -10.93 -0.29 -6.49
N LEU A 90 -9.88 -0.48 -5.70
CA LEU A 90 -9.86 -1.36 -4.53
C LEU A 90 -10.40 -0.68 -3.27
N ALA A 91 -10.21 0.62 -3.15
CA ALA A 91 -10.52 1.38 -1.94
C ALA A 91 -12.03 1.49 -1.69
N ASP A 92 -12.40 1.52 -0.41
CA ASP A 92 -13.79 1.75 0.04
C ASP A 92 -14.22 3.21 -0.16
N ALA A 93 -13.26 4.15 -0.11
CA ALA A 93 -13.49 5.57 -0.30
C ALA A 93 -12.29 6.27 -0.94
N VAL A 94 -12.52 7.47 -1.46
CA VAL A 94 -11.47 8.35 -1.97
C VAL A 94 -11.52 9.67 -1.22
N CYS A 95 -10.39 10.10 -0.67
CA CYS A 95 -10.24 11.41 -0.03
C CYS A 95 -9.48 12.38 -0.95
N PRO A 96 -9.50 13.70 -0.68
CA PRO A 96 -8.69 14.66 -1.42
C PRO A 96 -7.20 14.32 -1.43
N SER A 97 -6.43 14.96 -2.29
CA SER A 97 -4.99 14.73 -2.42
C SER A 97 -4.22 15.17 -1.17
N VAL A 98 -2.97 14.73 -1.07
CA VAL A 98 -2.07 15.17 0.01
C VAL A 98 -1.86 16.69 0.00
N ALA A 99 -1.85 17.31 -1.18
CA ALA A 99 -1.71 18.77 -1.32
C ALA A 99 -2.93 19.56 -0.79
N GLU A 100 -4.04 18.88 -0.58
CA GLU A 100 -5.30 19.42 -0.08
C GLU A 100 -5.60 18.97 1.36
N ASP A 101 -4.60 18.47 2.08
CA ASP A 101 -4.77 17.89 3.43
C ASP A 101 -5.84 16.78 3.51
N GLY A 102 -5.90 15.92 2.48
CA GLY A 102 -6.98 14.96 2.26
C GLY A 102 -7.24 14.02 3.42
N ILE A 103 -6.18 13.54 4.10
CA ILE A 103 -6.32 12.67 5.29
C ILE A 103 -7.03 13.41 6.42
N TRP A 104 -6.61 14.66 6.69
CA TRP A 104 -7.24 15.48 7.73
C TRP A 104 -8.71 15.73 7.42
N GLN A 105 -9.02 16.12 6.18
CA GLN A 105 -10.40 16.36 5.75
C GLN A 105 -11.27 15.12 5.91
N TYR A 106 -10.76 13.96 5.51
CA TYR A 106 -11.47 12.69 5.67
C TYR A 106 -11.73 12.40 7.14
N CYS A 107 -10.71 12.48 7.99
CA CYS A 107 -10.83 12.20 9.42
C CYS A 107 -11.83 13.15 10.11
N ALA A 108 -11.76 14.45 9.80
CA ALA A 108 -12.69 15.44 10.33
C ALA A 108 -14.15 15.19 9.89
N ALA A 109 -14.35 14.85 8.61
CA ALA A 109 -15.68 14.56 8.07
C ALA A 109 -16.31 13.29 8.68
N HIS A 110 -15.50 12.35 9.15
CA HIS A 110 -15.95 11.08 9.74
C HIS A 110 -15.88 11.06 11.28
N GLY A 111 -15.58 12.19 11.92
CA GLY A 111 -15.55 12.31 13.38
C GLY A 111 -14.42 11.52 14.04
N LEU A 112 -13.30 11.33 13.35
CA LEU A 112 -12.12 10.64 13.86
C LEU A 112 -11.16 11.60 14.57
N ILE A 113 -11.32 12.90 14.33
CA ILE A 113 -10.61 14.02 14.98
C ILE A 113 -11.56 15.18 15.18
#